data_766e3cc041514bc3914a66c9cb0b8cc3
#
_entry.id   766e3cc041514bc3914a66c9cb0b8cc3
#
_cell.length_a   1.000
_cell.length_b   1.000
_cell.length_c   1.000
_cell.angle_alpha   90.00
_cell.angle_beta   90.00
_cell.angle_gamma   90.00
#
_symmetry.space_group_name_H-M   'P 1'
#
loop_
_entity.id
_entity.type
_entity.pdbx_description
1 polymer ?
#
loop_
_entity_poly.entity_id
_entity_poly.type
_entity_poly.pdbx_seq_one_letter_code
_entity_poly.pdbx_strand_id
1 'polypeptide(L)'
;MNKKIVETFLLERKGYLKKSPLDTAKAIWKLSPKHTGTKTKKELERELAIIKEVQTDLRRALTLETEKFDTELSDIYHQVIAYKNRPKRKIFFDIETSPNVVFSWRIGNKVNLSHDNIINERAIICICYKWDDENIVHSLKWNKGDDKEMLKKFAKIIDSADEVIGQNSDKFDLKWLRTRCILHDIPISNKFNSIDTLKMARTGFNFNSNKLDYMGAYLGLGKKLSTGYDLWTKIVLHNDSKAMEDMITYCKQDVALLEKVYEKLQKFSPTKKFKYKL
;
A
#
# COMPACT_ATOMS: atom_id res chain seq x y z
N MET A 1 -26.60 -5.78 17.00
CA MET A 1 -26.57 -5.24 15.62
C MET A 1 -27.03 -3.80 15.65
N ASN A 2 -26.41 -2.87 14.95
CA ASN A 2 -26.86 -1.48 14.89
C ASN A 2 -27.55 -1.17 13.55
N LYS A 3 -28.34 -0.09 13.53
CA LYS A 3 -29.17 0.34 12.38
C LYS A 3 -28.33 0.54 11.09
N LYS A 4 -27.14 1.16 11.21
CA LYS A 4 -26.23 1.43 10.10
C LYS A 4 -25.71 0.17 9.39
N ILE A 5 -25.43 -0.91 10.15
CA ILE A 5 -25.01 -2.19 9.56
C ILE A 5 -26.15 -2.80 8.73
N VAL A 6 -27.37 -2.72 9.25
CA VAL A 6 -28.57 -3.25 8.57
C VAL A 6 -28.85 -2.47 7.29
N GLU A 7 -28.77 -1.13 7.33
CA GLU A 7 -28.93 -0.26 6.16
C GLU A 7 -27.92 -0.59 5.08
N THR A 8 -26.63 -0.62 5.41
CA THR A 8 -25.56 -0.94 4.46
C THR A 8 -25.78 -2.31 3.82
N PHE A 9 -26.15 -3.32 4.62
CA PHE A 9 -26.41 -4.66 4.09
C PHE A 9 -27.61 -4.68 3.14
N LEU A 10 -28.70 -4.02 3.47
CA LEU A 10 -29.92 -3.99 2.66
C LEU A 10 -29.76 -3.19 1.37
N LEU A 11 -28.97 -2.12 1.40
CA LEU A 11 -28.62 -1.34 0.22
C LEU A 11 -27.73 -2.13 -0.74
N GLU A 12 -26.78 -2.90 -0.22
CA GLU A 12 -25.93 -3.77 -1.03
C GLU A 12 -26.67 -5.00 -1.59
N ARG A 13 -27.73 -5.44 -0.92
CA ARG A 13 -28.45 -6.69 -1.22
C ARG A 13 -29.96 -6.50 -1.20
N LYS A 14 -30.45 -5.70 -2.14
CA LYS A 14 -31.87 -5.30 -2.27
C LYS A 14 -32.88 -6.47 -2.19
N GLY A 15 -32.49 -7.68 -2.61
CA GLY A 15 -33.35 -8.88 -2.47
C GLY A 15 -33.78 -9.20 -1.06
N TYR A 16 -33.01 -8.76 -0.04
CA TYR A 16 -33.35 -8.96 1.37
C TYR A 16 -34.37 -7.97 1.92
N LEU A 17 -34.68 -6.90 1.18
CA LEU A 17 -35.78 -5.99 1.55
C LEU A 17 -37.14 -6.72 1.63
N LYS A 18 -37.33 -7.75 0.81
CA LYS A 18 -38.57 -8.56 0.76
C LYS A 18 -38.49 -9.84 1.59
N LYS A 19 -37.33 -10.17 2.19
CA LYS A 19 -37.15 -11.36 3.03
C LYS A 19 -37.64 -11.11 4.46
N SER A 20 -37.84 -12.19 5.22
CA SER A 20 -38.18 -12.05 6.64
C SER A 20 -37.03 -11.37 7.41
N PRO A 21 -37.33 -10.66 8.52
CA PRO A 21 -36.29 -10.09 9.38
C PRO A 21 -35.29 -11.15 9.88
N LEU A 22 -35.77 -12.38 10.13
CA LEU A 22 -34.93 -13.49 10.58
C LEU A 22 -33.97 -13.97 9.49
N ASP A 23 -34.40 -14.09 8.24
CA ASP A 23 -33.53 -14.49 7.12
C ASP A 23 -32.49 -13.40 6.84
N THR A 24 -32.89 -12.14 6.96
CA THR A 24 -31.98 -11.00 6.85
C THR A 24 -30.94 -11.01 7.97
N ALA A 25 -31.36 -11.26 9.22
CA ALA A 25 -30.46 -11.39 10.36
C ALA A 25 -29.44 -12.53 10.15
N LYS A 26 -29.91 -13.71 9.73
CA LYS A 26 -29.03 -14.87 9.45
C LYS A 26 -27.99 -14.54 8.37
N ALA A 27 -28.37 -13.80 7.33
CA ALA A 27 -27.46 -13.41 6.27
C ALA A 27 -26.39 -12.40 6.74
N ILE A 28 -26.78 -11.42 7.58
CA ILE A 28 -25.86 -10.47 8.19
C ILE A 28 -24.88 -11.18 9.14
N TRP A 29 -25.36 -12.11 9.98
CA TRP A 29 -24.52 -12.88 10.89
C TRP A 29 -23.46 -13.74 10.18
N LYS A 30 -23.80 -14.32 9.02
CA LYS A 30 -22.84 -15.08 8.20
C LYS A 30 -21.68 -14.23 7.69
N LEU A 31 -21.88 -12.93 7.54
CA LEU A 31 -20.86 -12.01 7.03
C LEU A 31 -19.98 -11.40 8.13
N SER A 32 -20.42 -11.48 9.39
CA SER A 32 -19.70 -10.89 10.51
C SER A 32 -19.53 -11.92 11.65
N PRO A 33 -18.35 -12.55 11.76
CA PRO A 33 -18.05 -13.53 12.81
C PRO A 33 -18.26 -13.00 14.23
N LYS A 34 -18.19 -11.68 14.43
CA LYS A 34 -18.42 -11.05 15.74
C LYS A 34 -19.88 -11.12 16.23
N HIS A 35 -20.82 -11.50 15.37
CA HIS A 35 -22.24 -11.58 15.69
C HIS A 35 -22.78 -13.02 15.82
N THR A 36 -21.91 -14.03 15.79
CA THR A 36 -22.30 -15.45 15.83
C THR A 36 -22.38 -16.06 17.23
N GLY A 37 -22.18 -15.28 18.30
CA GLY A 37 -22.31 -15.76 19.66
C GLY A 37 -23.75 -16.13 20.03
N THR A 38 -23.91 -16.99 21.06
CA THR A 38 -25.22 -17.38 21.62
C THR A 38 -25.94 -16.12 22.14
N LYS A 39 -27.06 -15.78 21.51
CA LYS A 39 -27.87 -14.60 21.86
C LYS A 39 -29.00 -14.97 22.76
N THR A 40 -29.29 -14.12 23.75
CA THR A 40 -30.49 -14.22 24.56
C THR A 40 -31.73 -13.92 23.69
N LYS A 41 -32.87 -14.44 24.11
CA LYS A 41 -34.15 -14.18 23.43
C LYS A 41 -34.42 -12.66 23.27
N LYS A 42 -34.14 -11.90 24.31
CA LYS A 42 -34.31 -10.43 24.32
C LYS A 42 -33.40 -9.70 23.35
N GLU A 43 -32.15 -10.15 23.18
CA GLU A 43 -31.21 -9.58 22.17
C GLU A 43 -31.65 -9.92 20.75
N LEU A 44 -32.13 -11.14 20.53
CA LEU A 44 -32.67 -11.55 19.21
C LEU A 44 -33.89 -10.71 18.84
N GLU A 45 -34.86 -10.56 19.74
CA GLU A 45 -36.05 -9.75 19.53
C GLU A 45 -35.69 -8.29 19.16
N ARG A 46 -34.71 -7.73 19.88
CA ARG A 46 -34.20 -6.36 19.64
C ARG A 46 -33.56 -6.21 18.27
N GLU A 47 -32.73 -7.17 17.86
CA GLU A 47 -32.11 -7.16 16.53
C GLU A 47 -33.12 -7.31 15.39
N LEU A 48 -34.11 -8.20 15.56
CA LEU A 48 -35.20 -8.39 14.59
C LEU A 48 -36.07 -7.13 14.47
N ALA A 49 -36.34 -6.44 15.59
CA ALA A 49 -37.07 -5.19 15.59
C ALA A 49 -36.33 -4.10 14.77
N ILE A 50 -35.01 -3.95 14.98
CA ILE A 50 -34.18 -3.01 14.20
C ILE A 50 -34.23 -3.35 12.71
N ILE A 51 -34.10 -4.62 12.32
CA ILE A 51 -34.15 -5.04 10.92
C ILE A 51 -35.52 -4.72 10.31
N LYS A 52 -36.60 -5.03 11.02
CA LYS A 52 -37.98 -4.76 10.58
C LYS A 52 -38.22 -3.26 10.39
N GLU A 53 -37.73 -2.44 11.30
CA GLU A 53 -37.81 -0.97 11.21
C GLU A 53 -37.09 -0.46 9.95
N VAL A 54 -35.79 -0.82 9.78
CA VAL A 54 -34.99 -0.39 8.62
C VAL A 54 -35.57 -0.90 7.31
N GLN A 55 -36.05 -2.15 7.24
CA GLN A 55 -36.75 -2.66 6.06
C GLN A 55 -38.01 -1.86 5.74
N THR A 56 -38.76 -1.46 6.76
CA THR A 56 -39.98 -0.67 6.59
C THR A 56 -39.67 0.75 6.10
N ASP A 57 -38.66 1.39 6.70
CA ASP A 57 -38.22 2.73 6.32
C ASP A 57 -37.68 2.76 4.89
N LEU A 58 -36.83 1.80 4.53
CA LEU A 58 -36.29 1.68 3.18
C LEU A 58 -37.38 1.35 2.13
N ARG A 59 -38.37 0.50 2.47
CA ARG A 59 -39.51 0.23 1.56
C ARG A 59 -40.35 1.49 1.39
N ARG A 60 -40.61 2.23 2.48
CA ARG A 60 -41.38 3.49 2.44
C ARG A 60 -40.66 4.55 1.61
N ALA A 61 -39.33 4.71 1.79
CA ALA A 61 -38.51 5.58 0.96
C ALA A 61 -38.54 5.18 -0.52
N LEU A 62 -38.48 3.88 -0.81
CA LEU A 62 -38.61 3.33 -2.16
C LEU A 62 -40.00 3.51 -2.76
N THR A 63 -41.05 3.67 -1.94
CA THR A 63 -42.43 3.85 -2.40
C THR A 63 -42.79 5.33 -2.57
N LEU A 64 -42.19 6.24 -1.78
CA LEU A 64 -42.57 7.67 -1.74
C LEU A 64 -41.82 8.57 -2.74
N GLU A 65 -40.67 8.11 -3.28
CA GLU A 65 -39.89 8.93 -4.22
C GLU A 65 -39.27 8.09 -5.35
N THR A 66 -40.12 7.36 -6.04
CA THR A 66 -39.67 6.30 -6.98
C THR A 66 -38.78 6.77 -8.11
N GLU A 67 -38.84 8.01 -8.56
CA GLU A 67 -38.00 8.43 -9.69
C GLU A 67 -36.73 9.21 -9.29
N LYS A 68 -36.78 10.06 -8.30
CA LYS A 68 -35.59 10.83 -7.86
C LYS A 68 -34.63 10.01 -7.02
N PHE A 69 -35.16 9.23 -6.09
CA PHE A 69 -34.37 8.42 -5.18
C PHE A 69 -33.73 7.21 -5.89
N ASP A 70 -34.43 6.63 -6.87
CA ASP A 70 -33.87 5.58 -7.72
C ASP A 70 -32.73 6.09 -8.59
N THR A 71 -32.78 7.33 -9.06
CA THR A 71 -31.71 7.94 -9.85
C THR A 71 -30.49 8.22 -8.98
N GLU A 72 -30.64 8.87 -7.82
CA GLU A 72 -29.52 9.17 -6.93
C GLU A 72 -28.90 7.91 -6.32
N LEU A 73 -29.69 6.92 -5.90
CA LEU A 73 -29.19 5.63 -5.42
C LEU A 73 -28.56 4.80 -6.52
N SER A 74 -29.14 4.82 -7.72
CA SER A 74 -28.59 4.21 -8.90
C SER A 74 -27.25 4.84 -9.27
N ASP A 75 -27.14 6.16 -9.22
CA ASP A 75 -25.90 6.87 -9.52
C ASP A 75 -24.83 6.59 -8.46
N ILE A 76 -25.19 6.62 -7.17
CA ILE A 76 -24.26 6.25 -6.10
C ILE A 76 -23.85 4.77 -6.23
N TYR A 77 -24.78 3.87 -6.53
CA TYR A 77 -24.47 2.46 -6.75
C TYR A 77 -23.55 2.28 -7.97
N HIS A 78 -23.82 2.94 -9.08
CA HIS A 78 -22.97 2.90 -10.27
C HIS A 78 -21.59 3.52 -10.00
N GLN A 79 -21.51 4.61 -9.25
CA GLN A 79 -20.24 5.22 -8.83
C GLN A 79 -19.44 4.27 -7.93
N VAL A 80 -20.07 3.59 -6.96
CA VAL A 80 -19.41 2.61 -6.08
C VAL A 80 -18.95 1.38 -6.85
N ILE A 81 -19.77 0.89 -7.78
CA ILE A 81 -19.41 -0.24 -8.65
C ILE A 81 -18.28 0.16 -9.60
N ALA A 82 -18.37 1.33 -10.22
CA ALA A 82 -17.32 1.87 -11.07
C ALA A 82 -16.01 2.04 -10.29
N TYR A 83 -16.06 2.57 -9.06
CA TYR A 83 -14.90 2.70 -8.19
C TYR A 83 -14.30 1.32 -7.80
N LYS A 84 -15.14 0.33 -7.46
CA LYS A 84 -14.68 -1.04 -7.13
C LYS A 84 -14.09 -1.77 -8.33
N ASN A 85 -14.60 -1.50 -9.53
CA ASN A 85 -14.20 -2.18 -10.76
C ASN A 85 -13.16 -1.39 -11.57
N ARG A 86 -12.79 -0.18 -11.12
CA ARG A 86 -11.74 0.57 -11.79
C ARG A 86 -10.41 -0.17 -11.70
N PRO A 87 -9.55 -0.04 -12.71
CA PRO A 87 -8.19 -0.51 -12.62
C PRO A 87 -7.53 0.06 -11.36
N LYS A 88 -6.84 -0.79 -10.61
CA LYS A 88 -6.09 -0.33 -9.45
C LYS A 88 -4.90 0.49 -9.92
N ARG A 89 -4.74 1.67 -9.35
CA ARG A 89 -3.55 2.49 -9.60
C ARG A 89 -2.37 1.92 -8.84
N LYS A 90 -1.35 1.53 -9.58
CA LYS A 90 -0.14 0.92 -9.03
C LYS A 90 1.01 1.90 -9.14
N ILE A 91 1.82 1.96 -8.10
CA ILE A 91 3.05 2.73 -8.07
C ILE A 91 4.23 1.79 -7.79
N PHE A 92 5.22 1.82 -8.66
CA PHE A 92 6.53 1.21 -8.44
C PHE A 92 7.44 2.26 -7.83
N PHE A 93 8.17 1.91 -6.78
CA PHE A 93 9.06 2.87 -6.14
C PHE A 93 10.28 2.20 -5.53
N ASP A 94 11.32 3.00 -5.36
CA ASP A 94 12.56 2.66 -4.69
C ASP A 94 13.12 3.91 -4.00
N ILE A 95 13.86 3.74 -2.91
CA ILE A 95 14.49 4.83 -2.17
C ILE A 95 15.98 4.58 -2.02
N GLU A 96 16.76 5.66 -2.07
CA GLU A 96 18.15 5.65 -1.66
C GLU A 96 18.34 6.42 -0.36
N THR A 97 19.11 5.83 0.55
CA THR A 97 19.35 6.42 1.87
C THR A 97 20.82 6.79 2.05
N SER A 98 21.09 7.83 2.82
CA SER A 98 22.45 8.12 3.28
C SER A 98 22.91 7.06 4.28
N PRO A 99 24.23 6.82 4.42
CA PRO A 99 24.77 6.20 5.62
C PRO A 99 24.60 7.14 6.82
N ASN A 100 24.74 6.61 8.04
CA ASN A 100 25.02 7.45 9.19
C ASN A 100 26.43 8.05 9.05
N VAL A 101 26.59 9.32 9.40
CA VAL A 101 27.92 9.92 9.59
C VAL A 101 28.27 9.79 11.07
N VAL A 102 29.40 9.15 11.35
CA VAL A 102 29.79 8.83 12.72
C VAL A 102 31.20 9.33 13.04
N PHE A 103 31.43 9.70 14.29
CA PHE A 103 32.74 10.03 14.80
C PHE A 103 33.34 8.80 15.50
N SER A 104 34.50 8.35 15.05
CA SER A 104 35.16 7.17 15.62
C SER A 104 36.67 7.36 15.70
N TRP A 105 37.22 6.97 16.84
CA TRP A 105 38.69 6.91 17.07
C TRP A 105 39.34 5.68 16.46
N ARG A 106 38.53 4.67 16.03
CA ARG A 106 39.05 3.42 15.52
C ARG A 106 38.39 3.11 14.17
N ILE A 107 39.13 2.41 13.33
CA ILE A 107 38.64 1.83 12.08
C ILE A 107 38.84 0.31 12.12
N GLY A 108 38.00 -0.43 11.43
CA GLY A 108 38.09 -1.89 11.32
C GLY A 108 36.73 -2.56 11.17
N ASN A 109 36.73 -3.84 10.86
CA ASN A 109 35.51 -4.61 10.55
C ASN A 109 34.62 -4.91 11.78
N LYS A 110 35.12 -4.69 13.00
CA LYS A 110 34.41 -4.99 14.26
C LYS A 110 34.42 -3.78 15.21
N VAL A 111 34.22 -2.59 14.68
CA VAL A 111 34.10 -1.39 15.51
C VAL A 111 32.68 -1.33 16.06
N ASN A 112 32.55 -1.45 17.38
CA ASN A 112 31.27 -1.23 18.06
C ASN A 112 31.09 0.26 18.28
N LEU A 113 30.01 0.83 17.69
CA LEU A 113 29.66 2.25 17.77
C LEU A 113 28.35 2.39 18.53
N SER A 114 28.33 3.32 19.51
CA SER A 114 27.10 3.77 20.17
C SER A 114 26.36 4.77 19.27
N HIS A 115 25.06 4.96 19.53
CA HIS A 115 24.29 6.04 18.91
C HIS A 115 24.88 7.43 19.22
N ASP A 116 25.57 7.61 20.34
CA ASP A 116 26.27 8.86 20.71
C ASP A 116 27.40 9.22 19.73
N ASN A 117 27.88 8.27 18.94
CA ASN A 117 28.87 8.54 17.91
C ASN A 117 28.27 9.11 16.62
N ILE A 118 26.95 9.18 16.49
CA ILE A 118 26.30 9.64 15.27
C ILE A 118 26.32 11.17 15.22
N ILE A 119 26.92 11.70 14.15
CA ILE A 119 26.91 13.12 13.82
C ILE A 119 25.65 13.45 12.98
N ASN A 120 25.44 12.66 11.94
CA ASN A 120 24.26 12.79 11.08
C ASN A 120 23.55 11.44 10.96
N GLU A 121 22.29 11.45 11.33
CA GLU A 121 21.39 10.30 11.16
C GLU A 121 21.14 10.02 9.68
N ARG A 122 20.84 8.75 9.39
CA ARG A 122 20.43 8.33 8.07
C ARG A 122 19.15 9.04 7.63
N ALA A 123 19.19 9.60 6.42
CA ALA A 123 18.06 10.26 5.78
C ALA A 123 17.81 9.65 4.39
N ILE A 124 16.67 9.97 3.77
CA ILE A 124 16.38 9.53 2.40
C ILE A 124 16.98 10.55 1.43
N ILE A 125 17.90 10.10 0.57
CA ILE A 125 18.58 10.94 -0.43
C ILE A 125 17.65 11.27 -1.59
N CYS A 126 17.02 10.23 -2.15
CA CYS A 126 16.04 10.37 -3.22
C CYS A 126 15.00 9.25 -3.18
N ILE A 127 13.88 9.53 -3.81
CA ILE A 127 12.78 8.60 -4.06
C ILE A 127 12.52 8.62 -5.55
N CYS A 128 12.60 7.47 -6.21
CA CYS A 128 12.18 7.31 -7.59
C CYS A 128 10.89 6.49 -7.64
N TYR A 129 9.97 6.87 -8.51
CA TYR A 129 8.70 6.19 -8.64
C TYR A 129 8.15 6.27 -10.07
N LYS A 130 7.29 5.32 -10.42
CA LYS A 130 6.59 5.23 -11.70
C LYS A 130 5.18 4.70 -11.47
N TRP A 131 4.20 5.33 -12.12
CA TRP A 131 2.85 4.77 -12.20
C TRP A 131 2.77 3.69 -13.28
N ASP A 132 1.91 2.71 -13.12
CA ASP A 132 1.73 1.61 -14.09
C ASP A 132 1.09 2.06 -15.42
N ASP A 133 0.43 3.21 -15.43
CA ASP A 133 -0.18 3.85 -16.60
C ASP A 133 0.73 4.89 -17.30
N GLU A 134 1.97 5.07 -16.83
CA GLU A 134 2.93 6.02 -17.37
C GLU A 134 4.21 5.33 -17.89
N ASN A 135 4.93 6.00 -18.80
CA ASN A 135 6.24 5.52 -19.25
C ASN A 135 7.42 6.28 -18.61
N ILE A 136 7.13 7.22 -17.72
CA ILE A 136 8.13 8.11 -17.12
C ILE A 136 8.41 7.66 -15.68
N VAL A 137 9.71 7.53 -15.34
CA VAL A 137 10.14 7.36 -13.95
C VAL A 137 10.45 8.73 -13.38
N HIS A 138 9.63 9.15 -12.42
CA HIS A 138 9.79 10.39 -11.67
C HIS A 138 10.85 10.26 -10.58
N SER A 139 11.35 11.40 -10.11
CA SER A 139 12.30 11.44 -9.00
C SER A 139 12.06 12.64 -8.11
N LEU A 140 12.21 12.43 -6.81
CA LEU A 140 12.27 13.45 -5.78
C LEU A 140 13.61 13.32 -5.07
N LYS A 141 14.19 14.43 -4.64
CA LYS A 141 15.47 14.44 -3.92
C LYS A 141 15.42 15.33 -2.70
N TRP A 142 16.26 15.05 -1.74
CA TRP A 142 16.45 15.88 -0.57
C TRP A 142 17.07 17.24 -0.91
N ASN A 143 17.04 18.16 0.04
CA ASN A 143 17.80 19.42 -0.03
C ASN A 143 18.98 19.35 0.94
N LYS A 144 20.15 18.92 0.46
CA LYS A 144 21.41 18.90 1.22
C LYS A 144 21.29 18.26 2.62
N GLY A 145 20.71 17.08 2.68
CA GLY A 145 20.49 16.33 3.93
C GLY A 145 19.10 16.48 4.55
N ASP A 146 18.31 17.47 4.13
CA ASP A 146 16.93 17.64 4.57
C ASP A 146 15.96 16.98 3.57
N ASP A 147 15.29 15.91 4.00
CA ASP A 147 14.34 15.14 3.22
C ASP A 147 12.86 15.55 3.44
N LYS A 148 12.59 16.54 4.28
CA LYS A 148 11.25 16.93 4.73
C LYS A 148 10.30 17.26 3.56
N GLU A 149 10.70 18.17 2.68
CA GLU A 149 9.83 18.60 1.58
C GLU A 149 9.62 17.50 0.51
N MET A 150 10.64 16.68 0.29
CA MET A 150 10.54 15.49 -0.55
C MET A 150 9.51 14.51 0.02
N LEU A 151 9.58 14.23 1.31
CA LEU A 151 8.66 13.33 2.01
C LEU A 151 7.22 13.84 1.99
N LYS A 152 6.98 15.13 2.21
CA LYS A 152 5.64 15.73 2.09
C LYS A 152 5.03 15.52 0.70
N LYS A 153 5.84 15.65 -0.34
CA LYS A 153 5.39 15.41 -1.72
C LYS A 153 5.08 13.94 -1.93
N PHE A 154 5.99 13.05 -1.52
CA PHE A 154 5.83 11.62 -1.74
C PHE A 154 4.68 11.03 -0.91
N ALA A 155 4.44 11.50 0.32
CA ALA A 155 3.31 11.08 1.12
C ALA A 155 1.96 11.29 0.39
N LYS A 156 1.79 12.44 -0.28
CA LYS A 156 0.59 12.70 -1.10
C LYS A 156 0.49 11.79 -2.33
N ILE A 157 1.64 11.48 -2.94
CA ILE A 157 1.71 10.60 -4.11
C ILE A 157 1.32 9.17 -3.71
N ILE A 158 1.94 8.62 -2.67
CA ILE A 158 1.69 7.24 -2.23
C ILE A 158 0.26 7.06 -1.68
N ASP A 159 -0.33 8.10 -1.08
CA ASP A 159 -1.72 8.10 -0.60
C ASP A 159 -2.74 7.95 -1.73
N SER A 160 -2.39 8.32 -2.96
CA SER A 160 -3.24 8.19 -4.13
C SER A 160 -3.13 6.82 -4.83
N ALA A 161 -2.25 5.94 -4.35
CA ALA A 161 -2.06 4.59 -4.88
C ALA A 161 -2.98 3.58 -4.20
N ASP A 162 -3.46 2.59 -4.95
CA ASP A 162 -4.14 1.42 -4.42
C ASP A 162 -3.15 0.29 -4.10
N GLU A 163 -2.11 0.16 -4.93
CA GLU A 163 -1.05 -0.84 -4.79
C GLU A 163 0.32 -0.17 -4.88
N VAL A 164 1.18 -0.49 -3.93
CA VAL A 164 2.54 0.04 -3.84
C VAL A 164 3.52 -1.11 -3.98
N ILE A 165 4.32 -1.08 -5.04
CA ILE A 165 5.22 -2.17 -5.42
C ILE A 165 6.67 -1.75 -5.16
N GLY A 166 7.43 -2.59 -4.47
CA GLY A 166 8.85 -2.38 -4.22
C GLY A 166 9.62 -3.69 -4.01
N GLN A 167 10.93 -3.61 -4.03
CA GLN A 167 11.83 -4.75 -3.78
C GLN A 167 12.31 -4.71 -2.33
N ASN A 168 11.92 -5.68 -1.49
CA ASN A 168 12.18 -5.68 -0.05
C ASN A 168 11.59 -4.44 0.67
N SER A 169 10.62 -3.83 0.06
CA SER A 169 10.06 -2.54 0.47
C SER A 169 9.38 -2.59 1.83
N ASP A 170 8.73 -3.70 2.18
CA ASP A 170 8.09 -3.85 3.49
C ASP A 170 9.08 -3.83 4.66
N LYS A 171 10.31 -4.28 4.43
CA LYS A 171 11.35 -4.32 5.46
C LYS A 171 12.28 -3.12 5.43
N PHE A 172 12.40 -2.43 4.30
CA PHE A 172 13.33 -1.33 4.11
C PHE A 172 12.61 -0.04 3.75
N ASP A 173 12.16 0.15 2.54
CA ASP A 173 11.69 1.42 2.01
C ASP A 173 10.52 2.00 2.81
N LEU A 174 9.46 1.22 3.03
CA LEU A 174 8.28 1.67 3.77
C LEU A 174 8.59 1.94 5.24
N LYS A 175 9.54 1.22 5.83
CA LYS A 175 9.98 1.51 7.21
C LYS A 175 10.76 2.81 7.29
N TRP A 176 11.68 3.04 6.35
CA TRP A 176 12.43 4.30 6.28
C TRP A 176 11.51 5.48 6.01
N LEU A 177 10.57 5.35 5.07
CA LEU A 177 9.56 6.39 4.82
C LEU A 177 8.79 6.74 6.11
N ARG A 178 8.27 5.74 6.82
CA ARG A 178 7.54 5.96 8.07
C ARG A 178 8.41 6.57 9.16
N THR A 179 9.66 6.11 9.29
CA THR A 179 10.61 6.63 10.28
C THR A 179 10.93 8.10 10.02
N ARG A 180 11.15 8.47 8.76
CA ARG A 180 11.41 9.85 8.39
C ARG A 180 10.16 10.73 8.45
N CYS A 181 9.01 10.19 8.07
CA CYS A 181 7.74 10.90 8.18
C CYS A 181 7.37 11.22 9.63
N ILE A 182 7.55 10.29 10.58
CA ILE A 182 7.27 10.55 12.01
C ILE A 182 8.21 11.60 12.58
N LEU A 183 9.48 11.63 12.17
CA LEU A 183 10.43 12.65 12.60
C LEU A 183 9.99 14.07 12.18
N HIS A 184 9.33 14.19 11.04
CA HIS A 184 8.91 15.48 10.46
C HIS A 184 7.43 15.81 10.67
N ASP A 185 6.70 15.00 11.47
CA ASP A 185 5.24 15.12 11.67
C ASP A 185 4.44 15.11 10.36
N ILE A 186 4.87 14.28 9.40
CA ILE A 186 4.19 14.12 8.12
C ILE A 186 3.26 12.91 8.20
N PRO A 187 1.94 13.09 8.06
CA PRO A 187 1.02 11.96 8.00
C PRO A 187 1.26 11.17 6.72
N ILE A 188 1.34 9.85 6.85
CA ILE A 188 1.43 8.90 5.73
C ILE A 188 0.35 7.84 5.89
N SER A 189 -0.41 7.60 4.82
CA SER A 189 -1.48 6.62 4.83
C SER A 189 -0.95 5.19 4.79
N ASN A 190 -1.74 4.26 5.33
CA ASN A 190 -1.55 2.83 5.20
C ASN A 190 -2.72 2.16 4.44
N LYS A 191 -3.44 2.94 3.60
CA LYS A 191 -4.63 2.46 2.88
C LYS A 191 -4.30 1.64 1.63
N PHE A 192 -3.07 1.72 1.14
CA PHE A 192 -2.62 0.99 -0.03
C PHE A 192 -2.28 -0.48 0.31
N ASN A 193 -2.38 -1.35 -0.68
CA ASN A 193 -1.88 -2.71 -0.60
C ASN A 193 -0.37 -2.74 -0.96
N SER A 194 0.48 -3.16 -0.04
CA SER A 194 1.91 -3.31 -0.31
C SER A 194 2.22 -4.64 -0.97
N ILE A 195 2.94 -4.60 -2.09
CA ILE A 195 3.40 -5.76 -2.85
C ILE A 195 4.93 -5.75 -2.89
N ASP A 196 5.53 -6.65 -2.12
CA ASP A 196 6.99 -6.79 -2.04
C ASP A 196 7.46 -7.92 -2.97
N THR A 197 8.18 -7.56 -4.03
CA THR A 197 8.69 -8.51 -5.04
C THR A 197 9.68 -9.51 -4.47
N LEU A 198 10.42 -9.16 -3.41
CA LEU A 198 11.27 -10.12 -2.69
C LEU A 198 10.43 -11.21 -2.02
N LYS A 199 9.28 -10.85 -1.43
CA LYS A 199 8.36 -11.83 -0.85
C LYS A 199 7.72 -12.68 -1.94
N MET A 200 7.31 -12.08 -3.06
CA MET A 200 6.78 -12.83 -4.21
C MET A 200 7.80 -13.86 -4.70
N ALA A 201 9.06 -13.46 -4.87
CA ALA A 201 10.11 -14.34 -5.31
C ALA A 201 10.35 -15.51 -4.34
N ARG A 202 10.43 -15.22 -3.04
CA ARG A 202 10.68 -16.24 -2.01
C ARG A 202 9.53 -17.23 -1.83
N THR A 203 8.30 -16.80 -2.03
CA THR A 203 7.11 -17.64 -1.80
C THR A 203 6.66 -18.40 -3.03
N GLY A 204 6.95 -17.89 -4.22
CA GLY A 204 6.46 -18.47 -5.48
C GLY A 204 7.51 -19.16 -6.33
N PHE A 205 8.81 -18.95 -6.06
CA PHE A 205 9.89 -19.37 -6.96
C PHE A 205 11.13 -19.83 -6.20
N ASN A 206 12.00 -20.58 -6.87
CA ASN A 206 13.29 -21.08 -6.36
C ASN A 206 14.46 -20.45 -7.12
N PHE A 207 14.64 -19.13 -7.01
CA PHE A 207 15.83 -18.48 -7.54
C PHE A 207 17.04 -18.72 -6.63
N ASN A 208 18.24 -18.86 -7.19
CA ASN A 208 19.49 -18.94 -6.41
C ASN A 208 19.75 -17.65 -5.60
N SER A 209 19.25 -16.50 -6.08
CA SER A 209 19.24 -15.24 -5.36
C SER A 209 17.96 -14.48 -5.67
N ASN A 210 17.36 -13.89 -4.64
CA ASN A 210 16.16 -13.05 -4.79
C ASN A 210 16.49 -11.54 -4.82
N LYS A 211 17.74 -11.18 -5.12
CA LYS A 211 18.13 -9.79 -5.37
C LYS A 211 17.58 -9.34 -6.73
N LEU A 212 17.19 -8.07 -6.83
CA LEU A 212 16.61 -7.50 -8.04
C LEU A 212 17.54 -7.65 -9.26
N ASP A 213 18.82 -7.38 -9.09
CA ASP A 213 19.86 -7.52 -10.11
C ASP A 213 19.97 -8.96 -10.63
N TYR A 214 19.95 -9.94 -9.71
CA TYR A 214 20.01 -11.35 -10.09
C TYR A 214 18.76 -11.80 -10.84
N MET A 215 17.59 -11.46 -10.34
CA MET A 215 16.30 -11.80 -11.00
C MET A 215 16.20 -11.14 -12.38
N GLY A 216 16.59 -9.87 -12.48
CA GLY A 216 16.62 -9.14 -13.76
C GLY A 216 17.52 -9.82 -14.78
N ALA A 217 18.74 -10.18 -14.39
CA ALA A 217 19.68 -10.87 -15.26
C ALA A 217 19.22 -12.29 -15.64
N TYR A 218 18.76 -13.08 -14.65
CA TYR A 218 18.27 -14.44 -14.86
C TYR A 218 17.07 -14.52 -15.81
N LEU A 219 16.16 -13.54 -15.70
CA LEU A 219 14.96 -13.46 -16.53
C LEU A 219 15.17 -12.74 -17.86
N GLY A 220 16.39 -12.26 -18.16
CA GLY A 220 16.71 -11.53 -19.40
C GLY A 220 16.07 -10.13 -19.48
N LEU A 221 15.76 -9.51 -18.32
CA LEU A 221 15.05 -8.22 -18.26
C LEU A 221 15.98 -7.02 -18.12
N GLY A 222 17.26 -7.24 -17.86
CA GLY A 222 18.28 -6.22 -17.65
C GLY A 222 19.15 -6.50 -16.44
N LYS A 223 20.10 -5.62 -16.19
CA LYS A 223 20.99 -5.66 -15.03
C LYS A 223 20.95 -4.33 -14.31
N LYS A 224 21.18 -4.37 -13.00
CA LYS A 224 21.39 -3.20 -12.17
C LYS A 224 22.74 -2.54 -12.52
N LEU A 225 22.80 -1.20 -12.46
CA LEU A 225 24.09 -0.50 -12.51
C LEU A 225 24.88 -0.77 -11.23
N SER A 226 26.20 -0.85 -11.36
CA SER A 226 27.10 -0.89 -10.20
C SER A 226 27.42 0.54 -9.74
N THR A 227 27.26 0.81 -8.46
CA THR A 227 27.64 2.08 -7.84
C THR A 227 28.77 1.86 -6.84
N GLY A 228 29.73 2.79 -6.81
CA GLY A 228 30.80 2.80 -5.81
C GLY A 228 30.36 3.52 -4.53
N TYR A 229 30.97 3.15 -3.40
CA TYR A 229 30.71 3.79 -2.10
C TYR A 229 31.02 5.30 -2.08
N ASP A 230 31.95 5.75 -2.94
CA ASP A 230 32.31 7.15 -3.12
C ASP A 230 31.16 8.05 -3.55
N LEU A 231 30.15 7.48 -4.24
CA LEU A 231 28.95 8.22 -4.63
C LEU A 231 28.22 8.81 -3.42
N TRP A 232 28.01 7.99 -2.38
CA TRP A 232 27.41 8.46 -1.11
C TRP A 232 28.25 9.51 -0.41
N THR A 233 29.56 9.33 -0.38
CA THR A 233 30.49 10.31 0.23
C THR A 233 30.39 11.67 -0.44
N LYS A 234 30.41 11.70 -1.77
CA LYS A 234 30.27 12.95 -2.57
C LYS A 234 28.94 13.64 -2.30
N ILE A 235 27.84 12.89 -2.22
CA ILE A 235 26.52 13.46 -1.97
C ILE A 235 26.41 13.98 -0.52
N VAL A 236 26.79 13.16 0.47
CA VAL A 236 26.53 13.44 1.89
C VAL A 236 27.48 14.48 2.45
N LEU A 237 28.76 14.41 2.10
CA LEU A 237 29.78 15.31 2.68
C LEU A 237 30.07 16.53 1.81
N HIS A 238 29.91 16.42 0.49
CA HIS A 238 30.29 17.47 -0.45
C HIS A 238 29.12 18.13 -1.18
N ASN A 239 27.89 17.61 -0.98
CA ASN A 239 26.70 18.08 -1.69
C ASN A 239 26.90 18.14 -3.23
N ASP A 240 27.62 17.17 -3.77
CA ASP A 240 27.99 17.12 -5.19
C ASP A 240 26.72 16.88 -6.03
N SER A 241 26.43 17.83 -6.91
CA SER A 241 25.23 17.78 -7.76
C SER A 241 25.32 16.71 -8.82
N LYS A 242 26.52 16.45 -9.37
CA LYS A 242 26.73 15.39 -10.35
C LYS A 242 26.54 14.01 -9.74
N ALA A 243 27.09 13.78 -8.57
CA ALA A 243 26.89 12.55 -7.82
C ALA A 243 25.39 12.33 -7.47
N MET A 244 24.64 13.40 -7.20
CA MET A 244 23.21 13.34 -6.97
C MET A 244 22.44 12.91 -8.24
N GLU A 245 22.80 13.44 -9.42
CA GLU A 245 22.20 13.05 -10.68
C GLU A 245 22.50 11.58 -11.02
N ASP A 246 23.71 11.12 -10.77
CA ASP A 246 24.12 9.73 -10.95
C ASP A 246 23.32 8.80 -10.02
N MET A 247 23.10 9.19 -8.75
CA MET A 247 22.27 8.46 -7.78
C MET A 247 20.80 8.37 -8.26
N ILE A 248 20.23 9.47 -8.72
CA ILE A 248 18.87 9.50 -9.27
C ILE A 248 18.77 8.59 -10.50
N THR A 249 19.76 8.62 -11.38
CA THR A 249 19.80 7.76 -12.57
C THR A 249 19.82 6.29 -12.18
N TYR A 250 20.63 5.94 -11.20
CA TYR A 250 20.70 4.61 -10.61
C TYR A 250 19.34 4.16 -10.03
N CYS A 251 18.75 4.95 -9.13
CA CYS A 251 17.46 4.67 -8.52
C CYS A 251 16.32 4.54 -9.57
N LYS A 252 16.32 5.39 -10.62
CA LYS A 252 15.35 5.30 -11.72
C LYS A 252 15.46 3.98 -12.49
N GLN A 253 16.66 3.47 -12.69
CA GLN A 253 16.86 2.19 -13.36
C GLN A 253 16.38 1.01 -12.49
N ASP A 254 16.56 1.11 -11.18
CA ASP A 254 16.05 0.11 -10.25
C ASP A 254 14.52 0.05 -10.31
N VAL A 255 13.81 1.18 -10.35
CA VAL A 255 12.36 1.24 -10.53
C VAL A 255 11.93 0.64 -11.88
N ALA A 256 12.64 0.95 -12.97
CA ALA A 256 12.33 0.41 -14.29
C ALA A 256 12.56 -1.13 -14.36
N LEU A 257 13.59 -1.63 -13.69
CA LEU A 257 13.85 -3.07 -13.59
C LEU A 257 12.83 -3.77 -12.67
N LEU A 258 12.46 -3.12 -11.55
CA LEU A 258 11.45 -3.60 -10.62
C LEU A 258 10.10 -3.85 -11.29
N GLU A 259 9.65 -2.91 -12.13
CA GLU A 259 8.42 -3.07 -12.91
C GLU A 259 8.46 -4.33 -13.78
N LYS A 260 9.50 -4.49 -14.60
CA LYS A 260 9.67 -5.64 -15.49
C LYS A 260 9.70 -6.97 -14.72
N VAL A 261 10.42 -6.99 -13.60
CA VAL A 261 10.50 -8.18 -12.73
C VAL A 261 9.14 -8.48 -12.11
N TYR A 262 8.44 -7.46 -11.58
CA TYR A 262 7.11 -7.63 -11.02
C TYR A 262 6.12 -8.20 -12.03
N GLU A 263 6.05 -7.64 -13.23
CA GLU A 263 5.16 -8.11 -14.30
C GLU A 263 5.45 -9.57 -14.66
N LYS A 264 6.73 -9.94 -14.73
CA LYS A 264 7.13 -11.32 -15.02
C LYS A 264 6.72 -12.26 -13.88
N LEU A 265 7.03 -11.90 -12.63
CA LEU A 265 6.65 -12.71 -11.47
C LEU A 265 5.13 -12.84 -11.34
N GLN A 266 4.38 -11.76 -11.55
CA GLN A 266 2.93 -11.76 -11.43
C GLN A 266 2.27 -12.78 -12.36
N LYS A 267 2.74 -12.89 -13.62
CA LYS A 267 2.21 -13.83 -14.61
C LYS A 267 2.35 -15.30 -14.20
N PHE A 268 3.37 -15.62 -13.41
CA PHE A 268 3.70 -16.99 -13.00
C PHE A 268 3.48 -17.26 -11.51
N SER A 269 3.06 -16.25 -10.76
CA SER A 269 2.75 -16.42 -9.33
C SER A 269 1.56 -17.34 -9.14
N PRO A 270 1.63 -18.29 -8.19
CA PRO A 270 0.51 -19.17 -7.91
C PRO A 270 -0.70 -18.35 -7.47
N THR A 271 -1.85 -18.60 -8.07
CA THR A 271 -3.11 -17.99 -7.66
C THR A 271 -3.38 -18.38 -6.21
N LYS A 272 -3.55 -17.42 -5.31
CA LYS A 272 -3.98 -17.71 -3.93
C LYS A 272 -5.33 -18.38 -4.00
N LYS A 273 -5.40 -19.70 -3.84
CA LYS A 273 -6.67 -20.41 -3.64
C LYS A 273 -7.22 -19.92 -2.31
N PHE A 274 -8.26 -19.10 -2.35
CA PHE A 274 -9.05 -18.82 -1.15
C PHE A 274 -9.69 -20.14 -0.75
N LYS A 275 -9.18 -20.78 0.30
CA LYS A 275 -9.90 -21.84 0.97
C LYS A 275 -11.08 -21.16 1.70
N TYR A 276 -12.24 -21.16 1.09
CA TYR A 276 -13.45 -20.95 1.85
C TYR A 276 -13.54 -22.13 2.84
N LYS A 277 -13.30 -21.88 4.10
CA LYS A 277 -13.81 -22.78 5.15
C LYS A 277 -15.30 -22.56 5.16
N LEU A 278 -16.04 -23.52 4.59
CA LEU A 278 -17.48 -23.66 4.76
C LEU A 278 -17.81 -23.86 6.23
#